data_d28a224d5518f7ccbff1e245c360ad07
#
_entry.id   d28a224d5518f7ccbff1e245c360ad07
#
_cell.length_a   1.000
_cell.length_b   1.000
_cell.length_c   1.000
_cell.angle_alpha   90.00
_cell.angle_beta   90.00
_cell.angle_gamma   90.00
#
_symmetry.space_group_name_H-M   'P 1'
#
loop_
_entity.id
_entity.type
_entity.pdbx_description
1 polymer ?
#
loop_
_entity_poly.entity_id
_entity_poly.type
_entity_poly.pdbx_seq_one_letter_code
_entity_poly.pdbx_strand_id
1 'polypeptide(L)'
;MKILIELPTWLGDTVMATPAIENIINNYKNSDITLIGSIVSIEAFKFHPKITRSYIIEKKYFFIYKFIRQLGKFDIFFSFRSSYRTTLLSFFINSINKYQLKKDKNHNYHQVEIYNNFINASLKKNLPATKLIIKNKSKLPHKKSNLLLGINPGASYGDAKRWSPKEFAKV
;
A
#
# COMPACT_ATOMS: atom_id res chain seq x y z
N MET A 1 -1.30 -19.93 7.35
CA MET A 1 -0.22 -19.38 6.51
C MET A 1 -0.01 -17.92 6.89
N LYS A 2 1.25 -17.47 6.98
CA LYS A 2 1.62 -16.10 7.37
C LYS A 2 2.18 -15.36 6.16
N ILE A 3 1.56 -14.25 5.79
CA ILE A 3 1.96 -13.44 4.64
C ILE A 3 2.41 -12.06 5.13
N LEU A 4 3.57 -11.63 4.66
CA LEU A 4 4.07 -10.27 4.87
C LEU A 4 3.96 -9.48 3.57
N ILE A 5 3.40 -8.28 3.64
CA ILE A 5 3.28 -7.38 2.49
C ILE A 5 3.95 -6.04 2.82
N GLU A 6 4.94 -5.66 2.03
CA GLU A 6 5.52 -4.32 2.05
C GLU A 6 4.75 -3.41 1.08
N LEU A 7 4.11 -2.39 1.64
CA LEU A 7 3.30 -1.43 0.90
C LEU A 7 4.17 -0.40 0.14
N PRO A 8 3.64 0.22 -0.92
CA PRO A 8 4.24 1.40 -1.53
C PRO A 8 4.47 2.52 -0.51
N THR A 9 5.38 3.45 -0.81
CA THR A 9 5.72 4.54 0.13
C THR A 9 4.66 5.62 0.19
N TRP A 10 4.04 5.94 -0.96
CA TRP A 10 3.11 7.05 -1.10
C TRP A 10 1.66 6.58 -1.00
N LEU A 11 0.80 7.44 -0.46
CA LEU A 11 -0.62 7.13 -0.29
C LEU A 11 -1.30 6.78 -1.63
N GLY A 12 -1.07 7.58 -2.68
CA GLY A 12 -1.65 7.34 -4.00
C GLY A 12 -1.27 5.98 -4.58
N ASP A 13 0.02 5.62 -4.51
CA ASP A 13 0.51 4.31 -4.94
C ASP A 13 -0.09 3.18 -4.10
N THR A 14 -0.27 3.41 -2.80
CA THR A 14 -0.89 2.43 -1.89
C THR A 14 -2.35 2.20 -2.26
N VAL A 15 -3.09 3.24 -2.59
CA VAL A 15 -4.48 3.12 -3.08
C VAL A 15 -4.52 2.36 -4.39
N MET A 16 -3.61 2.66 -5.33
CA MET A 16 -3.50 1.94 -6.60
C MET A 16 -3.06 0.47 -6.44
N ALA A 17 -2.43 0.10 -5.33
CA ALA A 17 -2.07 -1.28 -5.01
C ALA A 17 -3.22 -2.09 -4.40
N THR A 18 -4.32 -1.45 -3.98
CA THR A 18 -5.42 -2.16 -3.28
C THR A 18 -6.01 -3.31 -4.09
N PRO A 19 -6.25 -3.23 -5.43
CA PRO A 19 -6.76 -4.37 -6.19
C PRO A 19 -5.84 -5.58 -6.16
N ALA A 20 -4.54 -5.36 -6.28
CA ALA A 20 -3.54 -6.41 -6.24
C ALA A 20 -3.44 -7.07 -4.84
N ILE A 21 -3.55 -6.27 -3.78
CA ILE A 21 -3.58 -6.76 -2.40
C ILE A 21 -4.86 -7.55 -2.12
N GLU A 22 -6.02 -7.09 -2.63
CA GLU A 22 -7.26 -7.88 -2.53
C GLU A 22 -7.14 -9.22 -3.26
N ASN A 23 -6.43 -9.28 -4.39
CA ASN A 23 -6.16 -10.54 -5.08
C ASN A 23 -5.29 -11.49 -4.24
N ILE A 24 -4.30 -10.99 -3.49
CA ILE A 24 -3.54 -11.80 -2.52
C ILE A 24 -4.48 -12.33 -1.43
N ILE A 25 -5.28 -11.45 -0.83
CA ILE A 25 -6.21 -11.79 0.27
C ILE A 25 -7.22 -12.87 -0.17
N ASN A 26 -7.78 -12.70 -1.35
CA ASN A 26 -8.78 -13.63 -1.89
C ASN A 26 -8.16 -14.98 -2.30
N ASN A 27 -6.90 -14.98 -2.74
CA ASN A 27 -6.18 -16.20 -3.08
C ASN A 27 -5.81 -17.01 -1.83
N TYR A 28 -5.55 -16.32 -0.71
CA TYR A 28 -5.12 -16.92 0.56
C TYR A 28 -6.09 -16.63 1.71
N LYS A 29 -7.35 -17.07 1.55
CA LYS A 29 -8.49 -16.72 2.44
C LYS A 29 -8.24 -16.94 3.94
N ASN A 30 -7.46 -17.95 4.29
CA ASN A 30 -7.17 -18.36 5.68
C ASN A 30 -5.74 -18.02 6.10
N SER A 31 -5.21 -16.90 5.66
CA SER A 31 -3.87 -16.44 6.02
C SER A 31 -3.88 -15.27 6.99
N ASP A 32 -2.87 -15.23 7.85
CA ASP A 32 -2.55 -14.07 8.67
C ASP A 32 -1.74 -13.07 7.84
N ILE A 33 -2.33 -11.92 7.55
CA ILE A 33 -1.70 -10.89 6.74
C ILE A 33 -1.12 -9.81 7.64
N THR A 34 0.18 -9.62 7.51
CA THR A 34 0.93 -8.55 8.17
C THR A 34 1.36 -7.52 7.12
N LEU A 35 1.10 -6.25 7.38
CA LEU A 35 1.55 -5.13 6.54
C LEU A 35 2.75 -4.44 7.16
N ILE A 36 3.67 -4.01 6.30
CA ILE A 36 4.75 -3.10 6.65
C ILE A 36 4.80 -1.94 5.64
N GLY A 37 5.05 -0.72 6.12
CA GLY A 37 5.07 0.43 5.21
C GLY A 37 5.29 1.76 5.90
N SER A 38 5.10 2.85 5.16
CA SER A 38 5.07 4.19 5.72
C SER A 38 3.78 4.42 6.54
N ILE A 39 3.77 5.44 7.39
CA ILE A 39 2.60 5.78 8.20
C ILE A 39 1.35 5.99 7.34
N VAL A 40 1.48 6.73 6.24
CA VAL A 40 0.35 7.02 5.32
C VAL A 40 -0.15 5.78 4.59
N SER A 41 0.75 4.85 4.28
CA SER A 41 0.39 3.59 3.62
C SER A 41 -0.34 2.64 4.57
N ILE A 42 0.11 2.56 5.82
CA ILE A 42 -0.53 1.75 6.85
C ILE A 42 -1.91 2.29 7.21
N GLU A 43 -2.06 3.62 7.34
CA GLU A 43 -3.36 4.24 7.62
C GLU A 43 -4.41 3.93 6.55
N ALA A 44 -4.02 3.79 5.28
CA ALA A 44 -4.94 3.40 4.20
C ALA A 44 -5.59 2.01 4.42
N PHE A 45 -4.94 1.13 5.16
CA PHE A 45 -5.41 -0.22 5.46
C PHE A 45 -5.90 -0.41 6.91
N LYS A 46 -5.90 0.63 7.72
CA LYS A 46 -6.23 0.59 9.17
C LYS A 46 -7.52 -0.15 9.50
N PHE A 47 -8.53 -0.01 8.67
CA PHE A 47 -9.85 -0.60 8.89
C PHE A 47 -10.13 -1.82 8.00
N HIS A 48 -9.10 -2.38 7.40
CA HIS A 48 -9.26 -3.54 6.54
C HIS A 48 -9.43 -4.81 7.39
N PRO A 49 -10.58 -5.54 7.28
CA PRO A 49 -10.94 -6.63 8.21
C PRO A 49 -10.03 -7.85 8.14
N LYS A 50 -9.30 -8.03 7.04
CA LYS A 50 -8.41 -9.18 6.81
C LYS A 50 -6.96 -8.91 7.18
N ILE A 51 -6.61 -7.69 7.59
CA ILE A 51 -5.26 -7.36 8.03
C ILE A 51 -5.13 -7.66 9.52
N THR A 52 -4.25 -8.60 9.85
CA THR A 52 -4.07 -9.06 11.24
C THR A 52 -3.14 -8.14 12.03
N ARG A 53 -2.07 -7.66 11.38
CA ARG A 53 -1.06 -6.78 11.99
C ARG A 53 -0.55 -5.78 10.98
N SER A 54 -0.12 -4.63 11.47
CA SER A 54 0.53 -3.61 10.64
C SER A 54 1.64 -2.91 11.42
N TYR A 55 2.74 -2.62 10.74
CA TYR A 55 3.90 -1.98 11.34
C TYR A 55 4.43 -0.86 10.45
N ILE A 56 4.76 0.25 11.07
CA ILE A 56 5.36 1.39 10.40
C ILE A 56 6.88 1.18 10.36
N ILE A 57 7.47 1.26 9.17
CA ILE A 57 8.91 1.22 9.00
C ILE A 57 9.43 2.64 8.86
N GLU A 58 10.14 3.11 9.87
CA GLU A 58 10.88 4.37 9.82
C GLU A 58 12.14 4.26 8.97
N LYS A 59 12.64 5.42 8.49
CA LYS A 59 13.77 5.48 7.54
C LYS A 59 15.15 5.08 8.10
N LYS A 60 15.30 4.86 9.41
CA LYS A 60 16.58 4.58 10.07
C LYS A 60 17.00 3.12 9.89
N TYR A 61 18.06 2.88 9.15
CA TYR A 61 18.56 1.53 8.77
C TYR A 61 18.91 0.61 9.94
N PHE A 62 19.49 1.14 11.01
CA PHE A 62 19.91 0.33 12.17
C PHE A 62 18.74 -0.32 12.91
N PHE A 63 17.62 0.38 13.01
CA PHE A 63 16.40 -0.15 13.66
C PHE A 63 15.67 -1.19 12.79
N ILE A 64 15.84 -1.14 11.47
CA ILE A 64 15.15 -2.06 10.54
C ILE A 64 15.59 -3.50 10.79
N TYR A 65 16.87 -3.77 10.98
CA TYR A 65 17.36 -5.14 11.23
C TYR A 65 16.80 -5.75 12.51
N LYS A 66 16.88 -5.00 13.63
CA LYS A 66 16.30 -5.43 14.92
C LYS A 66 14.80 -5.68 14.81
N PHE A 67 14.10 -4.78 14.15
CA PHE A 67 12.66 -4.88 13.89
C PHE A 67 12.30 -6.11 13.05
N ILE A 68 13.01 -6.36 11.95
CA ILE A 68 12.74 -7.51 11.07
C ILE A 68 12.91 -8.84 11.83
N ARG A 69 13.92 -8.95 12.68
CA ARG A 69 14.11 -10.16 13.50
C ARG A 69 12.95 -10.41 14.47
N GLN A 70 12.28 -9.36 14.94
CA GLN A 70 11.11 -9.45 15.83
C GLN A 70 9.83 -9.86 15.08
N LEU A 71 9.74 -9.63 13.75
CA LEU A 71 8.58 -10.01 12.96
C LEU A 71 8.36 -11.53 12.88
N GLY A 72 9.43 -12.31 13.07
CA GLY A 72 9.38 -13.77 13.00
C GLY A 72 9.44 -14.32 11.58
N LYS A 73 8.89 -15.52 11.38
CA LYS A 73 8.93 -16.25 10.11
C LYS A 73 7.60 -16.11 9.34
N PHE A 74 7.72 -15.93 8.02
CA PHE A 74 6.60 -15.87 7.10
C PHE A 74 6.72 -16.98 6.03
N ASP A 75 5.58 -17.37 5.49
CA ASP A 75 5.55 -18.31 4.35
C ASP A 75 5.80 -17.56 3.05
N ILE A 76 5.20 -16.36 2.90
CA ILE A 76 5.34 -15.54 1.70
C ILE A 76 5.59 -14.07 2.08
N PHE A 77 6.48 -13.44 1.34
CA PHE A 77 6.73 -12.01 1.38
C PHE A 77 6.48 -11.40 -0.01
N PHE A 78 5.60 -10.39 -0.06
CA PHE A 78 5.38 -9.57 -1.24
C PHE A 78 5.86 -8.14 -0.98
N SER A 79 6.68 -7.59 -1.88
CA SER A 79 7.07 -6.19 -1.82
C SER A 79 6.57 -5.43 -3.05
N PHE A 80 5.75 -4.43 -2.83
CA PHE A 80 5.27 -3.48 -3.84
C PHE A 80 6.27 -2.37 -4.14
N ARG A 81 7.53 -2.53 -3.73
CA ARG A 81 8.60 -1.54 -3.94
C ARG A 81 9.75 -2.15 -4.73
N SER A 82 10.33 -1.33 -5.62
CA SER A 82 11.47 -1.71 -6.47
C SER A 82 12.79 -1.05 -6.06
N SER A 83 12.88 -0.48 -4.85
CA SER A 83 14.06 0.25 -4.38
C SER A 83 15.17 -0.69 -3.88
N TYR A 84 16.42 -0.23 -3.94
CA TYR A 84 17.58 -0.95 -3.42
C TYR A 84 17.44 -1.26 -1.91
N ARG A 85 16.84 -0.33 -1.16
CA ARG A 85 16.52 -0.51 0.26
C ARG A 85 15.61 -1.71 0.49
N THR A 86 14.62 -1.89 -0.37
CA THR A 86 13.70 -3.03 -0.30
C THR A 86 14.40 -4.34 -0.58
N THR A 87 15.36 -4.36 -1.49
CA THR A 87 16.16 -5.55 -1.78
C THR A 87 16.96 -5.98 -0.56
N LEU A 88 17.60 -5.03 0.13
CA LEU A 88 18.29 -5.29 1.41
C LEU A 88 17.30 -5.78 2.49
N LEU A 89 16.15 -5.14 2.62
CA LEU A 89 15.10 -5.53 3.57
C LEU A 89 14.63 -6.96 3.28
N SER A 90 14.39 -7.28 2.02
CA SER A 90 14.00 -8.61 1.56
C SER A 90 15.03 -9.69 1.93
N PHE A 91 16.32 -9.37 1.91
CA PHE A 91 17.38 -10.29 2.32
C PHE A 91 17.24 -10.69 3.79
N PHE A 92 16.97 -9.74 4.67
CA PHE A 92 16.84 -9.97 6.11
C PHE A 92 15.50 -10.56 6.55
N ILE A 93 14.44 -10.43 5.75
CA ILE A 93 13.14 -11.03 6.07
C ILE A 93 13.23 -12.54 6.00
N ASN A 94 12.82 -13.21 7.08
CA ASN A 94 12.74 -14.66 7.14
C ASN A 94 11.42 -15.13 6.49
N SER A 95 11.48 -15.46 5.20
CA SER A 95 10.33 -15.95 4.43
C SER A 95 10.75 -17.06 3.46
N ILE A 96 9.87 -18.06 3.29
CA ILE A 96 10.11 -19.19 2.38
C ILE A 96 10.11 -18.69 0.93
N ASN A 97 9.08 -17.95 0.54
CA ASN A 97 8.94 -17.38 -0.80
C ASN A 97 9.00 -15.86 -0.71
N LYS A 98 9.73 -15.23 -1.62
CA LYS A 98 9.89 -13.78 -1.67
C LYS A 98 9.65 -13.27 -3.08
N TYR A 99 8.73 -12.33 -3.21
CA TYR A 99 8.37 -11.68 -4.45
C TYR A 99 8.56 -10.17 -4.30
N GLN A 100 9.32 -9.58 -5.19
CA GLN A 100 9.56 -8.14 -5.20
C GLN A 100 9.20 -7.58 -6.57
N LEU A 101 8.47 -6.47 -6.58
CA LEU A 101 8.18 -5.71 -7.78
C LEU A 101 9.50 -5.27 -8.43
N LYS A 102 9.68 -5.63 -9.70
CA LYS A 102 10.81 -5.14 -10.51
C LYS A 102 10.40 -3.84 -11.19
N LYS A 103 11.35 -2.91 -11.29
CA LYS A 103 11.12 -1.67 -12.02
C LYS A 103 11.01 -2.02 -13.51
N ASP A 104 9.83 -1.82 -14.08
CA ASP A 104 9.63 -1.91 -15.51
C ASP A 104 10.14 -0.62 -16.17
N LYS A 105 10.93 -0.77 -17.23
CA LYS A 105 11.44 0.35 -18.01
C LYS A 105 10.44 0.80 -19.10
N ASN A 106 9.49 -0.06 -19.45
CA ASN A 106 8.45 0.22 -20.44
C ASN A 106 7.18 0.74 -19.74
N HIS A 107 7.07 2.06 -19.61
CA HIS A 107 6.00 2.75 -18.88
C HIS A 107 4.64 2.83 -19.61
N ASN A 108 4.22 1.79 -20.33
CA ASN A 108 2.96 1.83 -21.09
C ASN A 108 1.73 1.39 -20.28
N TYR A 109 1.88 0.95 -19.04
CA TYR A 109 0.79 0.47 -18.21
C TYR A 109 0.45 1.43 -17.08
N HIS A 110 -0.84 1.51 -16.74
CA HIS A 110 -1.28 2.23 -15.55
C HIS A 110 -0.74 1.54 -14.28
N GLN A 111 -0.44 2.31 -13.23
CA GLN A 111 0.19 1.79 -12.00
C GLN A 111 -0.62 0.65 -11.35
N VAL A 112 -1.95 0.68 -11.43
CA VAL A 112 -2.84 -0.41 -10.96
C VAL A 112 -2.54 -1.71 -11.69
N GLU A 113 -2.36 -1.66 -13.00
CA GLU A 113 -2.06 -2.83 -13.84
C GLU A 113 -0.66 -3.38 -13.53
N ILE A 114 0.33 -2.50 -13.32
CA ILE A 114 1.69 -2.89 -12.94
C ILE A 114 1.64 -3.70 -11.63
N TYR A 115 0.93 -3.23 -10.62
CA TYR A 115 0.79 -3.94 -9.36
C TYR A 115 0.01 -5.25 -9.51
N ASN A 116 -1.05 -5.24 -10.31
CA ASN A 116 -1.83 -6.45 -10.55
C ASN A 116 -1.04 -7.51 -11.33
N ASN A 117 -0.31 -7.11 -12.35
CA ASN A 117 0.54 -8.00 -13.16
C ASN A 117 1.68 -8.58 -12.30
N PHE A 118 2.27 -7.79 -11.41
CA PHE A 118 3.26 -8.28 -10.45
C PHE A 118 2.68 -9.43 -9.59
N ILE A 119 1.49 -9.26 -9.05
CA ILE A 119 0.85 -10.28 -8.22
C ILE A 119 0.43 -11.49 -9.08
N ASN A 120 -0.12 -11.27 -10.26
CA ASN A 120 -0.46 -12.35 -11.18
C ASN A 120 0.74 -13.22 -11.54
N ALA A 121 1.89 -12.60 -11.85
CA ALA A 121 3.13 -13.32 -12.10
C ALA A 121 3.62 -14.09 -10.87
N SER A 122 3.50 -13.50 -9.67
CA SER A 122 3.90 -14.15 -8.41
C SER A 122 3.02 -15.34 -8.05
N LEU A 123 1.71 -15.24 -8.31
CA LEU A 123 0.71 -16.28 -8.04
C LEU A 123 0.58 -17.29 -9.17
N LYS A 124 1.20 -17.06 -10.34
CA LYS A 124 0.98 -17.81 -11.59
C LYS A 124 -0.50 -17.86 -11.96
N LYS A 125 -1.20 -16.73 -11.88
CA LYS A 125 -2.62 -16.57 -12.16
C LYS A 125 -2.87 -15.39 -13.09
N ASN A 126 -4.07 -15.30 -13.64
CA ASN A 126 -4.53 -14.17 -14.43
C ASN A 126 -5.82 -13.63 -13.80
N LEU A 127 -5.67 -12.87 -12.71
CA LEU A 127 -6.77 -12.25 -11.99
C LEU A 127 -6.95 -10.81 -12.48
N PRO A 128 -8.18 -10.34 -12.73
CA PRO A 128 -8.41 -8.96 -13.12
C PRO A 128 -8.10 -8.02 -11.96
N ALA A 129 -7.70 -6.78 -12.27
CA ALA A 129 -7.65 -5.72 -11.29
C ALA A 129 -9.08 -5.34 -10.89
N THR A 130 -9.38 -5.43 -9.60
CA THR A 130 -10.68 -5.02 -9.05
C THR A 130 -10.76 -3.49 -8.91
N LYS A 131 -11.89 -2.98 -8.38
CA LYS A 131 -12.01 -1.55 -8.04
C LYS A 131 -11.03 -1.17 -6.93
N LEU A 132 -10.59 0.09 -6.92
CA LEU A 132 -9.83 0.67 -5.80
C LEU A 132 -10.71 0.66 -4.55
N ILE A 133 -10.19 0.15 -3.44
CA ILE A 133 -10.97 -0.01 -2.20
C ILE A 133 -10.17 0.50 -1.01
N ILE A 134 -10.73 1.49 -0.30
CA ILE A 134 -10.29 1.87 1.03
C ILE A 134 -11.45 1.57 1.99
N LYS A 135 -11.19 0.74 3.00
CA LYS A 135 -12.19 0.44 4.04
C LYS A 135 -12.20 1.58 5.07
N ASN A 136 -13.38 2.13 5.32
CA ASN A 136 -13.57 3.17 6.34
C ASN A 136 -14.62 2.72 7.35
N LYS A 137 -14.41 3.00 8.64
CA LYS A 137 -15.39 2.77 9.71
C LYS A 137 -16.36 3.94 9.89
N SER A 138 -15.95 5.15 9.51
CA SER A 138 -16.80 6.31 9.70
C SER A 138 -17.84 6.38 8.58
N LYS A 139 -19.07 6.07 8.90
CA LYS A 139 -20.20 6.69 8.20
C LYS A 139 -20.14 8.16 8.59
N LEU A 140 -19.62 9.02 7.73
CA LEU A 140 -19.83 10.45 7.91
C LEU A 140 -21.33 10.65 8.10
N PRO A 141 -21.79 11.35 9.15
CA PRO A 141 -23.20 11.63 9.32
C PRO A 141 -23.63 12.59 8.21
N HIS A 142 -24.01 12.02 7.07
CA HIS A 142 -24.67 12.80 6.03
C HIS A 142 -26.06 13.14 6.55
N LYS A 143 -26.21 14.30 7.16
CA LYS A 143 -27.52 14.94 7.24
C LYS A 143 -27.94 15.18 5.79
N LYS A 144 -28.97 14.51 5.34
CA LYS A 144 -29.49 14.50 3.96
C LYS A 144 -29.91 15.88 3.40
N SER A 145 -29.80 16.94 4.18
CA SER A 145 -30.32 18.29 3.87
C SER A 145 -29.28 19.35 3.58
N ASN A 146 -27.98 19.09 3.76
CA ASN A 146 -26.95 20.13 3.58
C ASN A 146 -25.97 19.75 2.47
N LEU A 147 -25.71 20.68 1.56
CA LEU A 147 -24.59 20.62 0.63
C LEU A 147 -23.28 20.53 1.41
N LEU A 148 -22.45 19.53 1.11
CA LEU A 148 -21.13 19.35 1.70
C LEU A 148 -20.07 19.75 0.67
N LEU A 149 -19.35 20.83 0.94
CA LEU A 149 -18.20 21.26 0.15
C LEU A 149 -16.92 20.73 0.78
N GLY A 150 -16.17 19.92 0.04
CA GLY A 150 -14.84 19.46 0.43
C GLY A 150 -13.77 20.30 -0.28
N ILE A 151 -12.84 20.90 0.48
CA ILE A 151 -11.72 21.67 -0.07
C ILE A 151 -10.42 20.98 0.31
N ASN A 152 -9.56 20.70 -0.69
CA ASN A 152 -8.20 20.21 -0.49
C ASN A 152 -7.19 21.21 -1.08
N PRO A 153 -6.74 22.22 -0.32
CA PRO A 153 -5.89 23.31 -0.81
C PRO A 153 -4.40 22.91 -0.89
N GLY A 154 -4.03 21.73 -0.40
CA GLY A 154 -2.64 21.33 -0.22
C GLY A 154 -2.07 20.51 -1.37
N ALA A 155 -0.75 20.66 -1.58
CA ALA A 155 0.07 19.71 -2.34
C ALA A 155 1.41 19.55 -1.62
N SER A 156 1.93 18.33 -1.53
CA SER A 156 3.18 18.05 -0.83
C SER A 156 4.42 18.47 -1.63
N TYR A 157 4.28 18.75 -2.93
CA TYR A 157 5.41 19.12 -3.79
C TYR A 157 4.99 20.10 -4.90
N GLY A 158 5.71 21.23 -4.98
CA GLY A 158 5.62 22.23 -6.04
C GLY A 158 4.49 23.24 -5.86
N ASP A 159 4.84 24.54 -5.90
CA ASP A 159 3.88 25.64 -5.76
C ASP A 159 2.90 25.71 -6.93
N ALA A 160 3.33 25.27 -8.12
CA ALA A 160 2.45 25.17 -9.30
C ALA A 160 1.25 24.24 -9.13
N LYS A 161 1.26 23.36 -8.12
CA LYS A 161 0.15 22.46 -7.78
C LYS A 161 -0.77 23.01 -6.71
N ARG A 162 -0.51 24.23 -6.22
CA ARG A 162 -1.31 24.89 -5.18
C ARG A 162 -1.98 26.10 -5.77
N TRP A 163 -3.28 26.16 -5.67
CA TRP A 163 -3.99 27.38 -5.97
C TRP A 163 -3.74 28.43 -4.89
N SER A 164 -3.77 29.72 -5.25
CA SER A 164 -3.49 30.81 -4.30
C SER A 164 -4.47 30.79 -3.13
N PRO A 165 -4.00 30.95 -1.87
CA PRO A 165 -4.90 31.05 -0.70
C PRO A 165 -5.95 32.15 -0.85
N LYS A 166 -5.60 33.26 -1.52
CA LYS A 166 -6.53 34.38 -1.80
C LYS A 166 -7.68 33.96 -2.72
N GLU A 167 -7.40 33.08 -3.69
CA GLU A 167 -8.43 32.59 -4.61
C GLU A 167 -9.32 31.52 -3.95
N PHE A 168 -8.73 30.65 -3.08
CA PHE A 168 -9.53 29.74 -2.26
C PHE A 168 -10.51 30.48 -1.33
N ALA A 169 -10.10 31.65 -0.79
CA ALA A 169 -10.94 32.45 0.10
C ALA A 169 -12.12 33.13 -0.60
N LYS A 170 -12.16 33.14 -1.94
CA LYS A 170 -13.27 33.70 -2.72
C LYS A 170 -14.36 32.68 -3.03
N VAL A 171 -14.11 31.38 -2.81
CA VAL A 171 -15.04 30.27 -3.04
C VAL A 171 -15.83 29.93 -1.80
#